data_60d3265f7e20748b8aae68e0dd828e70
#
_entry.id   60d3265f7e20748b8aae68e0dd828e70
#
_cell.length_a   1.000
_cell.length_b   1.000
_cell.length_c   1.000
_cell.angle_alpha   90.00
_cell.angle_beta   90.00
_cell.angle_gamma   90.00
#
_symmetry.space_group_name_H-M   'P 1'
#
loop_
_entity.id
_entity.type
_entity.pdbx_description
1 polymer ?
#
loop_
_entity_poly.entity_id
_entity_poly.type
_entity_poly.pdbx_seq_one_letter_code
_entity_poly.pdbx_strand_id
1 'polypeptide(L)'
;MSHVYPGARYQAFEMWNEEPNSWYFGMLEEHQDKILIELAGHDHFPSLRAHAGEQGGLFHNLFVAPSITPWYKNNPGVTSFEISQDRVPQNLRSTFLNLAPTIRDGSPLPVDEFEFREVNYGERYGVE
;
A
#
# COMPACT_ATOMS: atom_id res chain seq x y z
N MET A 1 -11.31 -5.72 1.62
CA MET A 1 -10.11 -5.98 0.80
C MET A 1 -10.53 -6.00 -0.65
N SER A 2 -9.89 -5.22 -1.51
CA SER A 2 -10.17 -5.15 -2.95
C SER A 2 -8.88 -5.34 -3.74
N HIS A 3 -8.95 -5.76 -5.02
CA HIS A 3 -7.77 -5.78 -5.87
C HIS A 3 -7.52 -4.40 -6.47
N VAL A 4 -8.49 -3.86 -7.18
CA VAL A 4 -8.46 -2.49 -7.70
C VAL A 4 -9.13 -1.58 -6.67
N TYR A 5 -8.41 -0.59 -6.19
CA TYR A 5 -8.88 0.32 -5.16
C TYR A 5 -9.75 1.45 -5.73
N PRO A 6 -10.63 2.07 -4.92
CA PRO A 6 -11.41 3.24 -5.32
C PRO A 6 -10.54 4.49 -5.43
N GLY A 7 -11.06 5.53 -6.07
CA GLY A 7 -10.37 6.81 -6.25
C GLY A 7 -9.38 6.78 -7.40
N ALA A 8 -8.47 7.76 -7.39
CA ALA A 8 -7.54 7.98 -8.48
C ALA A 8 -6.18 7.32 -8.25
N ARG A 9 -5.60 6.79 -9.31
CA ARG A 9 -4.19 6.42 -9.40
C ARG A 9 -3.31 7.69 -9.46
N TYR A 10 -1.99 7.52 -9.26
CA TYR A 10 -1.06 8.62 -9.59
C TYR A 10 -1.33 9.14 -11.02
N GLN A 11 -1.15 10.43 -11.26
CA GLN A 11 -1.53 11.13 -12.49
C GLN A 11 -3.06 11.32 -12.70
N ALA A 12 -3.85 11.26 -11.63
CA ALA A 12 -5.30 11.50 -11.64
C ALA A 12 -6.10 10.56 -12.57
N PHE A 13 -5.60 9.35 -12.78
CA PHE A 13 -6.34 8.32 -13.52
C PHE A 13 -7.33 7.63 -12.58
N GLU A 14 -8.63 7.84 -12.83
CA GLU A 14 -9.70 7.21 -12.04
C GLU A 14 -9.70 5.69 -12.24
N MET A 15 -9.67 4.97 -11.10
CA MET A 15 -9.64 3.50 -11.10
C MET A 15 -11.04 2.90 -11.16
N TRP A 16 -12.03 3.60 -10.65
CA TRP A 16 -13.43 3.22 -10.69
C TRP A 16 -14.25 4.29 -11.40
N ASN A 17 -15.42 3.91 -11.93
CA ASN A 17 -16.40 4.86 -12.44
C ASN A 17 -16.91 5.76 -11.30
N GLU A 18 -17.33 6.96 -11.62
CA GLU A 18 -17.73 7.98 -10.66
C GLU A 18 -18.84 7.51 -9.70
N GLU A 19 -19.90 6.91 -10.22
CA GLU A 19 -21.06 6.49 -9.42
C GLU A 19 -20.71 5.42 -8.37
N PRO A 20 -20.10 4.26 -8.70
CA PRO A 20 -19.69 3.28 -7.70
C PRO A 20 -18.60 3.82 -6.77
N ASN A 21 -17.75 4.71 -7.23
CA ASN A 21 -16.71 5.34 -6.42
C ASN A 21 -17.32 6.22 -5.33
N SER A 22 -18.26 7.10 -5.69
CA SER A 22 -18.97 7.98 -4.75
C SER A 22 -19.79 7.20 -3.73
N TRP A 23 -20.52 6.19 -4.18
CA TRP A 23 -21.27 5.31 -3.28
C TRP A 23 -20.35 4.61 -2.27
N TYR A 24 -19.22 4.10 -2.73
CA TYR A 24 -18.28 3.38 -1.89
C TYR A 24 -17.66 4.29 -0.83
N PHE A 25 -17.24 5.50 -1.19
CA PHE A 25 -16.71 6.47 -0.23
C PHE A 25 -17.76 6.91 0.79
N GLY A 26 -19.00 7.12 0.38
CA GLY A 26 -20.09 7.39 1.31
C GLY A 26 -20.30 6.27 2.33
N MET A 27 -20.25 5.02 1.89
CA MET A 27 -20.34 3.85 2.76
C MET A 27 -19.13 3.77 3.73
N LEU A 28 -17.91 4.05 3.25
CA LEU A 28 -16.73 4.08 4.10
C LEU A 28 -16.82 5.19 5.17
N GLU A 29 -17.31 6.37 4.81
CA GLU A 29 -17.48 7.48 5.73
C GLU A 29 -18.56 7.18 6.79
N GLU A 30 -19.68 6.56 6.41
CA GLU A 30 -20.73 6.13 7.35
C GLU A 30 -20.24 5.09 8.36
N HIS A 31 -19.29 4.23 7.96
CA HIS A 31 -18.82 3.11 8.80
C HIS A 31 -17.36 3.25 9.26
N GLN A 32 -16.81 4.45 9.23
CA GLN A 32 -15.40 4.71 9.54
C GLN A 32 -14.96 4.21 10.93
N ASP A 33 -15.88 4.18 11.88
CA ASP A 33 -15.67 3.66 13.25
C ASP A 33 -15.45 2.14 13.31
N LYS A 34 -15.80 1.41 12.25
CA LYS A 34 -15.72 -0.05 12.14
C LYS A 34 -14.60 -0.53 11.23
N ILE A 35 -14.07 0.38 10.39
CA ILE A 35 -13.08 0.05 9.36
C ILE A 35 -11.72 0.59 9.81
N LEU A 36 -10.81 -0.31 10.15
CA LEU A 36 -9.47 0.05 10.58
C LEU A 36 -8.59 0.51 9.41
N ILE A 37 -8.57 -0.28 8.36
CA ILE A 37 -7.77 -0.05 7.15
C ILE A 37 -8.34 -0.86 5.99
N GLU A 38 -8.24 -0.32 4.80
CA GLU A 38 -8.49 -1.06 3.57
C GLU A 38 -7.18 -1.56 2.98
N LEU A 39 -7.17 -2.78 2.46
CA LEU A 39 -6.04 -3.38 1.77
C LEU A 39 -6.38 -3.62 0.31
N ALA A 40 -5.56 -3.13 -0.59
CA ALA A 40 -5.71 -3.31 -2.03
C ALA A 40 -4.39 -3.71 -2.71
N GLY A 41 -4.46 -4.03 -3.97
CA GLY A 41 -3.33 -4.39 -4.82
C GLY A 41 -3.30 -3.58 -6.11
N HIS A 42 -3.10 -4.25 -7.22
CA HIS A 42 -3.15 -3.78 -8.60
C HIS A 42 -1.92 -2.99 -9.07
N ASP A 43 -1.49 -1.96 -8.37
CA ASP A 43 -0.39 -1.09 -8.83
C ASP A 43 0.99 -1.69 -8.68
N HIS A 44 1.13 -2.73 -7.88
CA HIS A 44 2.40 -3.40 -7.55
C HIS A 44 3.39 -2.53 -6.75
N PHE A 45 3.08 -1.28 -6.50
CA PHE A 45 3.88 -0.36 -5.68
C PHE A 45 3.20 -0.11 -4.34
N PRO A 46 3.93 -0.27 -3.23
CA PRO A 46 3.35 0.02 -1.92
C PRO A 46 3.01 1.50 -1.82
N SER A 47 1.80 1.82 -1.44
CA SER A 47 1.37 3.19 -1.15
C SER A 47 0.35 3.23 -0.03
N LEU A 48 0.49 4.22 0.84
CA LEU A 48 -0.51 4.56 1.84
C LEU A 48 -1.30 5.78 1.34
N ARG A 49 -2.61 5.67 1.40
CA ARG A 49 -3.53 6.73 0.98
C ARG A 49 -4.48 7.04 2.12
N ALA A 50 -4.78 8.31 2.28
CA ALA A 50 -5.75 8.78 3.25
C ALA A 50 -6.86 9.51 2.50
N HIS A 51 -8.10 9.21 2.85
CA HIS A 51 -9.27 9.86 2.29
C HIS A 51 -9.82 10.88 3.28
N ALA A 52 -10.11 12.08 2.78
CA ALA A 52 -10.75 13.13 3.56
C ALA A 52 -12.26 13.16 3.24
N GLY A 53 -13.07 13.26 4.29
CA GLY A 53 -14.51 13.48 4.14
C GLY A 53 -14.84 14.91 3.69
N GLU A 54 -16.10 15.16 3.38
CA GLU A 54 -16.59 16.47 2.91
C GLU A 54 -16.28 17.61 3.90
N GLN A 55 -16.18 17.31 5.19
CA GLN A 55 -15.86 18.27 6.25
C GLN A 55 -14.36 18.42 6.51
N GLY A 56 -13.50 17.81 5.69
CA GLY A 56 -12.04 17.93 5.75
C GLY A 56 -11.34 17.05 6.77
N GLY A 57 -12.05 16.20 7.52
CA GLY A 57 -11.45 15.20 8.41
C GLY A 57 -10.95 13.97 7.62
N LEU A 58 -9.84 13.38 8.04
CA LEU A 58 -9.41 12.07 7.52
C LEU A 58 -10.32 10.98 8.11
N PHE A 59 -10.97 10.20 7.27
CA PHE A 59 -11.90 9.16 7.72
C PHE A 59 -11.50 7.74 7.34
N HIS A 60 -10.57 7.57 6.41
CA HIS A 60 -10.21 6.24 5.94
C HIS A 60 -8.78 6.16 5.45
N ASN A 61 -8.12 5.03 5.73
CA ASN A 61 -6.79 4.71 5.26
C ASN A 61 -6.84 3.49 4.34
N LEU A 62 -6.25 3.63 3.17
CA LEU A 62 -6.07 2.56 2.20
C LEU A 62 -4.58 2.28 2.02
N PHE A 63 -4.19 1.03 2.16
CA PHE A 63 -2.85 0.57 1.81
C PHE A 63 -2.89 -0.29 0.54
N VAL A 64 -2.14 0.12 -0.47
CA VAL A 64 -1.89 -0.67 -1.67
C VAL A 64 -0.65 -1.52 -1.44
N ALA A 65 -0.81 -2.84 -1.51
CA ALA A 65 0.27 -3.78 -1.26
C ALA A 65 1.29 -3.82 -2.41
N PRO A 66 2.56 -4.08 -2.11
CA PRO A 66 3.55 -4.40 -3.14
C PRO A 66 3.21 -5.72 -3.83
N SER A 67 3.84 -5.99 -4.95
CA SER A 67 3.71 -7.25 -5.67
C SER A 67 4.92 -8.14 -5.43
N ILE A 68 4.70 -9.46 -5.45
CA ILE A 68 5.77 -10.46 -5.49
C ILE A 68 6.39 -10.55 -6.90
N THR A 69 5.68 -10.11 -7.93
CA THR A 69 6.21 -10.06 -9.29
C THR A 69 6.93 -8.73 -9.58
N PRO A 70 8.09 -8.74 -10.27
CA PRO A 70 8.82 -7.53 -10.64
C PRO A 70 8.21 -6.79 -11.85
N TRP A 71 6.96 -7.05 -12.17
CA TRP A 71 6.26 -6.36 -13.24
C TRP A 71 6.27 -4.85 -12.99
N TYR A 72 6.40 -4.04 -14.02
CA TYR A 72 6.60 -2.58 -13.95
C TYR A 72 7.94 -2.11 -13.34
N LYS A 73 8.97 -2.99 -13.32
CA LYS A 73 10.32 -2.67 -12.81
C LYS A 73 10.35 -2.33 -11.30
N ASN A 74 9.40 -2.86 -10.54
CA ASN A 74 9.43 -2.76 -9.09
C ASN A 74 10.19 -3.94 -8.47
N ASN A 75 10.64 -3.76 -7.25
CA ASN A 75 11.20 -4.83 -6.45
C ASN A 75 10.07 -5.71 -5.90
N PRO A 76 10.17 -7.05 -6.02
CA PRO A 76 9.25 -7.96 -5.33
C PRO A 76 9.24 -7.70 -3.84
N GLY A 77 8.07 -7.61 -3.24
CA GLY A 77 7.99 -7.28 -1.82
C GLY A 77 6.73 -7.78 -1.13
N VAL A 78 6.80 -7.79 0.18
CA VAL A 78 5.70 -8.07 1.10
C VAL A 78 5.63 -6.98 2.15
N THR A 79 4.46 -6.76 2.71
CA THR A 79 4.27 -5.80 3.80
C THR A 79 3.59 -6.47 4.98
N SER A 80 4.10 -6.22 6.17
CA SER A 80 3.51 -6.62 7.44
C SER A 80 2.96 -5.41 8.17
N PHE A 81 1.83 -5.61 8.86
CA PHE A 81 1.18 -4.63 9.71
C PHE A 81 1.26 -5.10 11.15
N GLU A 82 1.69 -4.22 12.03
CA GLU A 82 1.59 -4.41 13.47
C GLU A 82 0.31 -3.71 13.95
N ILE A 83 -0.58 -4.48 14.55
CA ILE A 83 -1.86 -4.00 15.06
C ILE A 83 -1.93 -4.35 16.55
N SER A 84 -2.23 -3.38 17.41
CA SER A 84 -2.39 -3.59 18.85
C SER A 84 -3.61 -4.47 19.16
N GLN A 85 -3.71 -4.93 20.42
CA GLN A 85 -4.89 -5.67 20.89
C GLN A 85 -6.17 -4.83 20.80
N ASP A 86 -6.06 -3.50 20.91
CA ASP A 86 -7.17 -2.56 20.77
C ASP A 86 -7.47 -2.20 19.31
N ARG A 87 -6.90 -2.95 18.36
CA ARG A 87 -7.07 -2.78 16.92
C ARG A 87 -6.56 -1.43 16.39
N VAL A 88 -5.55 -0.87 17.01
CA VAL A 88 -4.87 0.34 16.52
C VAL A 88 -3.66 -0.07 15.69
N PRO A 89 -3.50 0.44 14.46
CA PRO A 89 -2.28 0.25 13.69
C PRO A 89 -1.09 0.86 14.42
N GLN A 90 -0.04 0.08 14.63
CA GLN A 90 1.16 0.51 15.34
C GLN A 90 2.31 0.77 14.40
N ASN A 91 2.50 -0.10 13.43
CA ASN A 91 3.60 0.01 12.52
C ASN A 91 3.33 -0.70 11.19
N LEU A 92 4.10 -0.32 10.21
CA LEU A 92 4.09 -0.86 8.85
C LEU A 92 5.53 -1.14 8.42
N ARG A 93 5.82 -2.37 7.99
CA ARG A 93 7.14 -2.76 7.49
C ARG A 93 7.01 -3.39 6.13
N SER A 94 7.80 -2.92 5.17
CA SER A 94 7.91 -3.55 3.87
C SER A 94 9.27 -4.18 3.69
N THR A 95 9.29 -5.48 3.40
CA THR A 95 10.50 -6.22 3.02
C THR A 95 10.46 -6.47 1.52
N PHE A 96 11.54 -6.17 0.82
CA PHE A 96 11.63 -6.33 -0.62
C PHE A 96 12.98 -6.89 -1.05
N LEU A 97 12.94 -7.62 -2.17
CA LEU A 97 14.14 -8.10 -2.84
C LEU A 97 14.73 -6.98 -3.70
N ASN A 98 15.98 -6.60 -3.43
CA ASN A 98 16.67 -5.60 -4.21
C ASN A 98 17.15 -6.16 -5.56
N LEU A 99 16.46 -5.80 -6.65
CA LEU A 99 16.81 -6.21 -8.01
C LEU A 99 17.82 -5.28 -8.70
N ALA A 100 18.23 -4.19 -8.07
CA ALA A 100 19.10 -3.20 -8.70
C ALA A 100 20.44 -3.78 -9.20
N PRO A 101 21.13 -4.67 -8.49
CA PRO A 101 22.33 -5.34 -9.00
C PRO A 101 22.08 -6.17 -10.26
N THR A 102 20.97 -6.92 -10.28
CA THR A 102 20.58 -7.82 -11.39
C THR A 102 20.24 -7.05 -12.67
N ILE A 103 19.66 -5.86 -12.53
CA ILE A 103 19.21 -5.05 -13.68
C ILE A 103 20.40 -4.35 -14.36
N ARG A 104 21.49 -4.07 -13.63
CA ARG A 104 22.61 -3.27 -14.13
C ARG A 104 23.45 -3.96 -15.18
N ASP A 105 23.67 -5.25 -15.05
CA ASP A 105 24.56 -6.03 -15.93
C ASP A 105 23.86 -7.13 -16.73
N GLY A 106 22.56 -7.33 -16.47
CA GLY A 106 21.75 -8.33 -17.19
C GLY A 106 22.07 -9.78 -16.82
N SER A 107 22.94 -10.01 -15.85
CA SER A 107 23.30 -11.33 -15.39
C SER A 107 22.35 -11.81 -14.29
N PRO A 108 21.90 -13.08 -14.31
CA PRO A 108 21.13 -13.62 -13.19
C PRO A 108 22.03 -13.70 -11.94
N LEU A 109 21.58 -13.09 -10.84
CA LEU A 109 22.26 -13.24 -9.56
C LEU A 109 22.15 -14.69 -9.06
N PRO A 110 23.23 -15.27 -8.52
CA PRO A 110 23.14 -16.47 -7.71
C PRO A 110 22.16 -16.26 -6.54
N VAL A 111 21.47 -17.31 -6.14
CA VAL A 111 20.42 -17.21 -5.09
C VAL A 111 20.99 -16.75 -3.74
N ASP A 112 22.22 -17.08 -3.46
CA ASP A 112 22.97 -16.69 -2.26
C ASP A 112 23.42 -15.22 -2.24
N GLU A 113 23.31 -14.53 -3.38
CA GLU A 113 23.58 -13.09 -3.50
C GLU A 113 22.30 -12.23 -3.45
N PHE A 114 21.15 -12.82 -3.21
CA PHE A 114 19.90 -12.06 -3.08
C PHE A 114 19.93 -11.20 -1.83
N GLU A 115 19.80 -9.89 -2.03
CA GLU A 115 19.75 -8.89 -0.98
C GLU A 115 18.30 -8.52 -0.66
N PHE A 116 17.84 -8.87 0.54
CA PHE A 116 16.56 -8.39 1.07
C PHE A 116 16.79 -7.11 1.86
N ARG A 117 15.92 -6.12 1.64
CA ARG A 117 15.91 -4.86 2.36
C ARG A 117 14.58 -4.67 3.06
N GLU A 118 14.63 -4.00 4.20
CA GLU A 118 13.45 -3.63 4.96
C GLU A 118 13.32 -2.10 5.07
N VAL A 119 12.09 -1.63 5.00
CA VAL A 119 11.70 -0.27 5.35
C VAL A 119 10.69 -0.34 6.48
N ASN A 120 11.07 0.17 7.65
CA ASN A 120 10.18 0.40 8.77
C ASN A 120 9.63 1.83 8.65
N TYR A 121 8.33 1.95 8.41
CA TYR A 121 7.70 3.26 8.17
C TYR A 121 7.55 4.07 9.46
N GLY A 122 7.34 3.43 10.61
CA GLY A 122 7.32 4.10 11.91
C GLY A 122 8.63 4.83 12.18
N GLU A 123 9.75 4.11 12.10
CA GLU A 123 11.09 4.70 12.29
C GLU A 123 11.40 5.79 11.24
N ARG A 124 11.05 5.54 9.98
CA ARG A 124 11.37 6.46 8.88
C ARG A 124 10.63 7.79 8.97
N TYR A 125 9.40 7.78 9.46
CA TYR A 125 8.55 8.98 9.53
C TYR A 125 8.33 9.49 10.95
N GLY A 126 8.98 8.89 11.95
CA GLY A 126 8.90 9.33 13.35
C GLY A 126 7.52 9.18 13.97
N VAL A 127 6.81 8.14 13.58
CA VAL A 127 5.51 7.79 14.18
C VAL A 127 5.81 6.81 15.30
N GLU A 128 5.78 7.31 16.56
CA GLU A 128 5.85 6.50 17.78
C GLU A 128 4.47 6.14 18.30
#